data_ee23751a594aa3d8db64db0f31b867fb
#
_entry.id   ee23751a594aa3d8db64db0f31b867fb
#
_cell.length_a   1.000
_cell.length_b   1.000
_cell.length_c   1.000
_cell.angle_alpha   90.00
_cell.angle_beta   90.00
_cell.angle_gamma   90.00
#
_symmetry.space_group_name_H-M   'P 1'
#
loop_
_entity.id
_entity.type
_entity.pdbx_description
1 polymer ?
#
loop_
_entity_poly.entity_id
_entity_poly.type
_entity_poly.pdbx_seq_one_letter_code
_entity_poly.pdbx_strand_id
1 'polypeptide(L)'
;MPGQPPELRPRVDDAVFDELLTTRQSKWNLTVVLHIRRDTKRFSELQREIGIISQKALTASLRALERDGFVSRTSYATIPPRVDYALTALGFEALKAFEAFEQFALVHWQSVIEARRQFDTRPTEPPLIAQITSGP
;
A
#
# COMPACT_ATOMS: atom_id res chain seq x y z
N MET A 1 1.81 -15.89 33.59
CA MET A 1 1.86 -14.43 33.79
C MET A 1 1.22 -13.73 32.61
N PRO A 2 0.13 -13.04 32.83
CA PRO A 2 -0.43 -12.24 31.74
C PRO A 2 0.56 -11.17 31.35
N GLY A 3 0.92 -11.21 30.12
CA GLY A 3 2.04 -10.62 29.45
C GLY A 3 2.47 -9.24 29.87
N GLN A 4 3.77 -9.10 30.01
CA GLN A 4 4.41 -7.80 29.83
C GLN A 4 3.83 -7.15 28.58
N PRO A 5 3.45 -5.88 28.67
CA PRO A 5 3.11 -5.13 27.48
C PRO A 5 4.27 -5.30 26.50
N PRO A 6 3.97 -5.51 25.21
CA PRO A 6 5.03 -5.64 24.21
C PRO A 6 5.98 -4.46 24.41
N GLU A 7 7.26 -4.76 24.57
CA GLU A 7 8.28 -3.72 24.58
C GLU A 7 7.94 -2.74 23.49
N LEU A 8 7.72 -1.50 23.86
CA LEU A 8 7.47 -0.43 22.91
C LEU A 8 8.61 -0.46 21.89
N ARG A 9 8.34 -1.07 20.75
CA ARG A 9 9.23 -0.97 19.59
C ARG A 9 9.51 0.51 19.41
N PRO A 10 10.76 0.89 19.11
CA PRO A 10 11.06 2.29 18.90
C PRO A 10 10.03 2.86 17.91
N ARG A 11 9.30 3.86 18.34
CA ARG A 11 8.37 4.56 17.49
C ARG A 11 9.17 5.13 16.33
N VAL A 12 8.83 4.71 15.15
CA VAL A 12 9.28 5.38 13.95
C VAL A 12 8.74 6.80 14.06
N ASP A 13 9.60 7.79 13.86
CA ASP A 13 9.21 9.18 13.81
C ASP A 13 8.04 9.33 12.83
N ASP A 14 6.98 10.00 13.25
CA ASP A 14 5.80 10.24 12.41
C ASP A 14 6.18 10.81 11.04
N ALA A 15 7.25 11.62 10.99
CA ALA A 15 7.78 12.15 9.73
C ALA A 15 8.26 11.06 8.76
N VAL A 16 8.84 9.97 9.26
CA VAL A 16 9.29 8.85 8.41
C VAL A 16 8.09 8.07 7.86
N PHE A 17 7.06 7.87 8.69
CA PHE A 17 5.82 7.27 8.22
C PHE A 17 5.14 8.11 7.14
N ASP A 18 5.04 9.40 7.37
CA ASP A 18 4.47 10.33 6.39
C ASP A 18 5.26 10.30 5.08
N GLU A 19 6.57 10.32 5.15
CA GLU A 19 7.43 10.26 3.96
C GLU A 19 7.23 8.97 3.16
N LEU A 20 7.11 7.82 3.83
CA LEU A 20 6.97 6.53 3.16
C LEU A 20 5.54 6.24 2.69
N LEU A 21 4.53 6.73 3.41
CA LEU A 21 3.13 6.33 3.21
C LEU A 21 2.26 7.38 2.53
N THR A 22 2.65 8.64 2.54
CA THR A 22 1.81 9.74 2.02
C THR A 22 2.05 10.10 0.56
N THR A 23 2.87 9.36 -0.17
CA THR A 23 2.91 9.58 -1.60
C THR A 23 1.57 9.17 -2.21
N ARG A 24 1.02 10.02 -3.08
CA ARG A 24 -0.25 9.76 -3.79
C ARG A 24 -0.26 8.41 -4.52
N GLN A 25 0.91 7.80 -4.70
CA GLN A 25 1.10 6.52 -5.37
C GLN A 25 1.13 5.32 -4.42
N SER A 26 1.01 5.52 -3.10
CA SER A 26 1.12 4.43 -2.10
C SER A 26 0.14 3.28 -2.36
N LYS A 27 -1.07 3.60 -2.84
CA LYS A 27 -2.08 2.62 -3.22
C LYS A 27 -1.57 1.66 -4.30
N TRP A 28 -0.96 2.19 -5.35
CA TRP A 28 -0.46 1.39 -6.47
C TRP A 28 0.88 0.74 -6.17
N ASN A 29 1.70 1.35 -5.30
CA ASN A 29 3.00 0.81 -4.92
C ASN A 29 2.89 -0.58 -4.31
N LEU A 30 1.94 -0.78 -3.39
CA LEU A 30 1.64 -2.10 -2.83
C LEU A 30 1.32 -3.11 -3.94
N THR A 31 0.39 -2.76 -4.81
CA THR A 31 -0.06 -3.62 -5.91
C THR A 31 1.09 -3.98 -6.85
N VAL A 32 1.90 -3.00 -7.23
CA VAL A 32 3.04 -3.21 -8.14
C VAL A 32 4.07 -4.15 -7.51
N VAL A 33 4.42 -3.95 -6.26
CA VAL A 33 5.39 -4.82 -5.55
C VAL A 33 4.87 -6.26 -5.49
N LEU A 34 3.60 -6.46 -5.20
CA LEU A 34 3.00 -7.79 -5.16
C LEU A 34 3.02 -8.48 -6.54
N HIS A 35 2.89 -7.73 -7.61
CA HIS A 35 2.94 -8.28 -8.98
C HIS A 35 4.36 -8.60 -9.45
N ILE A 36 5.37 -7.88 -8.96
CA ILE A 36 6.79 -8.12 -9.31
C ILE A 36 7.43 -9.21 -8.45
N ARG A 37 6.81 -9.61 -7.36
CA ARG A 37 7.41 -10.42 -6.28
C ARG A 37 8.12 -11.70 -6.72
N ARG A 38 7.75 -12.29 -7.83
CA ARG A 38 8.30 -13.58 -8.28
C ARG A 38 9.25 -13.48 -9.47
N ASP A 39 9.00 -12.53 -10.34
CA ASP A 39 9.68 -12.47 -11.63
C ASP A 39 9.97 -11.04 -12.04
N THR A 40 11.05 -10.88 -12.79
CA THR A 40 11.29 -9.65 -13.55
C THR A 40 10.14 -9.42 -14.53
N LYS A 41 9.59 -8.21 -14.54
CA LYS A 41 8.44 -7.84 -15.36
C LYS A 41 8.77 -6.65 -16.24
N ARG A 42 8.22 -6.65 -17.45
CA ARG A 42 8.17 -5.47 -18.34
C ARG A 42 6.99 -4.59 -17.97
N PHE A 43 7.06 -3.34 -18.36
CA PHE A 43 5.96 -2.38 -18.15
C PHE A 43 4.63 -2.90 -18.68
N SER A 44 4.61 -3.39 -19.93
CA SER A 44 3.39 -3.91 -20.56
C SER A 44 2.81 -5.13 -19.85
N GLU A 45 3.67 -5.99 -19.31
CA GLU A 45 3.24 -7.15 -18.53
C GLU A 45 2.56 -6.73 -17.23
N LEU A 46 3.17 -5.79 -16.52
CA LEU A 46 2.60 -5.23 -15.28
C LEU A 46 1.25 -4.56 -15.54
N GLN A 47 1.16 -3.76 -16.59
CA GLN A 47 -0.08 -3.07 -16.93
C GLN A 47 -1.20 -4.07 -17.24
N ARG A 48 -0.88 -5.12 -17.99
CA ARG A 48 -1.84 -6.17 -18.33
C ARG A 48 -2.28 -6.98 -17.12
N GLU A 49 -1.36 -7.36 -16.26
CA GLU A 49 -1.65 -8.15 -15.07
C GLU A 49 -2.47 -7.40 -14.03
N ILE A 50 -2.15 -6.13 -13.80
CA ILE A 50 -2.89 -5.27 -12.86
C ILE A 50 -4.25 -4.88 -13.45
N GLY A 51 -4.32 -4.64 -14.75
CA GLY A 51 -5.54 -4.40 -15.52
C GLY A 51 -6.12 -3.01 -15.38
N ILE A 52 -6.49 -2.60 -14.18
CA ILE A 52 -7.21 -1.33 -13.94
C ILE A 52 -6.29 -0.12 -13.78
N ILE A 53 -4.98 -0.29 -13.83
CA ILE A 53 -4.02 0.80 -13.67
C ILE A 53 -3.82 1.55 -14.99
N SER A 54 -3.83 2.88 -14.92
CA SER A 54 -3.46 3.70 -16.07
C SER A 54 -1.95 3.69 -16.31
N GLN A 55 -1.54 3.97 -17.56
CA GLN A 55 -0.12 4.09 -17.89
C GLN A 55 0.57 5.15 -17.03
N LYS A 56 -0.09 6.28 -16.82
CA LYS A 56 0.41 7.38 -15.98
C LYS A 56 0.62 6.94 -14.53
N ALA A 57 -0.35 6.24 -13.94
CA ALA A 57 -0.27 5.78 -12.56
C ALA A 57 0.81 4.71 -12.39
N LEU A 58 0.93 3.76 -13.33
CA LEU A 58 1.97 2.74 -13.28
C LEU A 58 3.37 3.35 -13.43
N THR A 59 3.55 4.29 -14.34
CA THR A 59 4.81 5.02 -14.51
C THR A 59 5.20 5.73 -13.21
N ALA A 60 4.26 6.45 -12.61
CA ALA A 60 4.50 7.18 -11.35
C ALA A 60 4.85 6.23 -10.21
N SER A 61 4.15 5.10 -10.09
CA SER A 61 4.43 4.09 -9.06
C SER A 61 5.82 3.47 -9.24
N LEU A 62 6.16 3.05 -10.44
CA LEU A 62 7.47 2.45 -10.73
C LEU A 62 8.62 3.43 -10.46
N ARG A 63 8.45 4.71 -10.79
CA ARG A 63 9.46 5.74 -10.50
C ARG A 63 9.62 5.98 -9.00
N ALA A 64 8.52 6.01 -8.26
CA ALA A 64 8.55 6.15 -6.81
C ALA A 64 9.25 4.96 -6.14
N LEU A 65 8.93 3.74 -6.56
CA LEU A 65 9.55 2.52 -6.06
C LEU A 65 11.04 2.43 -6.40
N GLU A 66 11.43 2.87 -7.59
CA GLU A 66 12.85 2.94 -7.98
C GLU A 66 13.58 3.98 -7.14
N ARG A 67 13.00 5.16 -6.95
CA ARG A 67 13.56 6.23 -6.11
C ARG A 67 13.80 5.76 -4.67
N ASP A 68 12.87 5.00 -4.11
CA ASP A 68 12.97 4.48 -2.74
C ASP A 68 13.88 3.24 -2.63
N GLY A 69 14.39 2.75 -3.76
CA GLY A 69 15.30 1.61 -3.79
C GLY A 69 14.63 0.23 -3.72
N PHE A 70 13.32 0.15 -3.86
CA PHE A 70 12.58 -1.13 -3.81
C PHE A 70 12.56 -1.86 -5.14
N VAL A 71 12.69 -1.14 -6.24
CA VAL A 71 12.64 -1.67 -7.60
C VAL A 71 13.87 -1.23 -8.38
N SER A 72 14.46 -2.14 -9.13
CA SER A 72 15.50 -1.86 -10.10
C SER A 72 14.89 -1.77 -11.50
N ARG A 73 15.40 -0.85 -12.29
CA ARG A 73 15.04 -0.65 -13.69
C ARG A 73 16.25 -0.93 -14.55
N THR A 74 16.15 -1.91 -15.44
CA THR A 74 17.24 -2.26 -16.36
C THR A 74 16.79 -2.02 -17.79
N SER A 75 17.52 -1.16 -18.49
CA SER A 75 17.27 -0.86 -19.91
C SER A 75 18.22 -1.66 -20.77
N TYR A 76 17.69 -2.24 -21.84
CA TYR A 76 18.47 -2.99 -22.82
C TYR A 76 18.43 -2.27 -24.17
N ALA A 77 19.59 -2.16 -24.82
CA ALA A 77 19.73 -1.55 -26.14
C ALA A 77 19.36 -2.56 -27.24
N THR A 78 18.14 -3.05 -27.20
CA THR A 78 17.56 -3.95 -28.20
C THR A 78 16.61 -3.18 -29.11
N ILE A 79 16.16 -3.81 -30.23
CA ILE A 79 15.18 -3.25 -31.14
C ILE A 79 13.98 -4.21 -31.19
N PRO A 80 12.80 -3.83 -30.65
CA PRO A 80 12.53 -2.58 -29.91
C PRO A 80 13.25 -2.52 -28.54
N PRO A 81 13.42 -1.31 -27.95
CA PRO A 81 14.03 -1.16 -26.64
C PRO A 81 13.25 -1.93 -25.58
N ARG A 82 14.00 -2.56 -24.67
CA ARG A 82 13.42 -3.35 -23.57
C ARG A 82 13.78 -2.73 -22.24
N VAL A 83 12.80 -2.65 -21.34
CA VAL A 83 12.99 -2.22 -19.95
C VAL A 83 12.40 -3.27 -19.02
N ASP A 84 13.21 -3.76 -18.12
CA ASP A 84 12.80 -4.75 -17.11
C ASP A 84 12.78 -4.11 -15.72
N TYR A 85 11.78 -4.49 -14.93
CA TYR A 85 11.62 -4.11 -13.53
C TYR A 85 11.69 -5.34 -12.64
N ALA A 86 12.47 -5.24 -11.57
CA ALA A 86 12.63 -6.33 -10.60
C ALA A 86 12.73 -5.76 -9.20
N LEU A 87 12.40 -6.56 -8.18
CA LEU A 87 12.63 -6.17 -6.80
C LEU A 87 14.14 -6.20 -6.48
N THR A 88 14.57 -5.21 -5.72
CA THR A 88 15.90 -5.20 -5.09
C THR A 88 15.87 -6.02 -3.79
N ALA A 89 17.02 -6.21 -3.16
CA ALA A 89 17.08 -6.81 -1.82
C ALA A 89 16.21 -6.04 -0.82
N LEU A 90 16.24 -4.70 -0.86
CA LEU A 90 15.37 -3.85 -0.03
C LEU A 90 13.90 -4.03 -0.40
N GLY A 91 13.60 -4.17 -1.69
CA GLY A 91 12.24 -4.46 -2.17
C GLY A 91 11.68 -5.76 -1.62
N PHE A 92 12.49 -6.79 -1.49
CA PHE A 92 12.08 -8.05 -0.86
C PHE A 92 11.77 -7.89 0.63
N GLU A 93 12.46 -7.01 1.33
CA GLU A 93 12.12 -6.69 2.72
C GLU A 93 10.77 -5.95 2.81
N ALA A 94 10.53 -4.99 1.93
CA ALA A 94 9.24 -4.31 1.84
C ALA A 94 8.11 -5.29 1.48
N LEU A 95 8.39 -6.26 0.61
CA LEU A 95 7.43 -7.30 0.20
C LEU A 95 6.88 -8.06 1.40
N LYS A 96 7.71 -8.37 2.39
CA LYS A 96 7.26 -9.08 3.61
C LYS A 96 6.16 -8.31 4.34
N ALA A 97 6.31 -7.00 4.48
CA ALA A 97 5.29 -6.14 5.09
C ALA A 97 4.03 -6.08 4.23
N PHE A 98 4.18 -5.99 2.93
CA PHE A 98 3.06 -5.91 1.98
C PHE A 98 2.29 -7.23 1.92
N GLU A 99 2.96 -8.36 1.95
CA GLU A 99 2.30 -9.67 2.01
C GLU A 99 1.54 -9.87 3.32
N ALA A 100 2.06 -9.37 4.44
CA ALA A 100 1.35 -9.41 5.71
C ALA A 100 0.05 -8.60 5.64
N PHE A 101 0.07 -7.43 4.99
CA PHE A 101 -1.13 -6.63 4.77
C PHE A 101 -2.10 -7.33 3.80
N GLU A 102 -1.60 -7.95 2.74
CA GLU A 102 -2.42 -8.74 1.80
C GLU A 102 -3.14 -9.86 2.55
N GLN A 103 -2.44 -10.59 3.42
CA GLN A 103 -3.03 -11.65 4.23
C GLN A 103 -4.11 -11.13 5.17
N PHE A 104 -3.85 -10.01 5.83
CA PHE A 104 -4.86 -9.35 6.65
C PHE A 104 -6.13 -9.04 5.83
N ALA A 105 -5.95 -8.45 4.66
CA ALA A 105 -7.06 -8.09 3.78
C ALA A 105 -7.86 -9.34 3.36
N LEU A 106 -7.18 -10.41 2.95
CA LEU A 106 -7.85 -11.65 2.53
C LEU A 106 -8.66 -12.28 3.66
N VAL A 107 -8.14 -12.28 4.88
CA VAL A 107 -8.79 -12.91 6.03
C VAL A 107 -9.92 -12.04 6.59
N HIS A 108 -9.76 -10.73 6.63
CA HIS A 108 -10.63 -9.81 7.37
C HIS A 108 -11.48 -8.89 6.51
N TRP A 109 -11.41 -9.01 5.18
CA TRP A 109 -12.14 -8.12 4.29
C TRP A 109 -13.64 -8.07 4.56
N GLN A 110 -14.26 -9.24 4.81
CA GLN A 110 -15.69 -9.30 5.11
C GLN A 110 -16.04 -8.55 6.39
N SER A 111 -15.19 -8.63 7.41
CA SER A 111 -15.37 -7.88 8.66
C SER A 111 -15.29 -6.37 8.44
N VAL A 112 -14.39 -5.92 7.57
CA VAL A 112 -14.25 -4.50 7.21
C VAL A 112 -15.51 -4.03 6.48
N ILE A 113 -16.00 -4.78 5.50
CA ILE A 113 -17.24 -4.45 4.78
C ILE A 113 -18.42 -4.35 5.74
N GLU A 114 -18.56 -5.32 6.65
CA GLU A 114 -19.65 -5.32 7.62
C GLU A 114 -19.57 -4.12 8.59
N ALA A 115 -18.37 -3.77 9.04
CA ALA A 115 -18.17 -2.60 9.88
C ALA A 115 -18.57 -1.30 9.15
N ARG A 116 -18.18 -1.19 7.88
CA ARG A 116 -18.58 -0.05 7.03
C ARG A 116 -20.10 0.03 6.86
N ARG A 117 -20.74 -1.10 6.60
CA ARG A 117 -22.19 -1.18 6.44
C ARG A 117 -22.90 -0.73 7.72
N GLN A 118 -22.48 -1.20 8.88
CA GLN A 118 -23.06 -0.82 10.16
C GLN A 118 -22.88 0.68 10.43
N PHE A 119 -21.71 1.22 10.13
CA PHE A 119 -21.45 2.65 10.28
C PHE A 119 -22.35 3.50 9.38
N ASP A 120 -22.44 3.14 8.10
CA ASP A 120 -23.19 3.88 7.09
C ASP A 120 -24.71 3.85 7.33
N THR A 121 -25.21 2.82 8.00
CA THR A 121 -26.64 2.67 8.32
C THR A 121 -27.03 3.23 9.70
N ARG A 122 -26.06 3.75 10.47
CA ARG A 122 -26.35 4.40 11.76
C ARG A 122 -27.18 5.66 11.58
N PRO A 123 -28.11 5.96 12.53
CA PRO A 123 -28.71 7.30 12.58
C PRO A 123 -27.62 8.36 12.76
N THR A 124 -27.76 9.49 12.06
CA THR A 124 -26.84 10.62 12.21
C THR A 124 -26.90 11.14 13.64
N GLU A 125 -25.78 11.08 14.37
CA GLU A 125 -25.70 11.68 15.69
C GLU A 125 -25.72 13.21 15.59
N PRO A 126 -26.49 13.90 16.44
CA PRO A 126 -26.43 15.36 16.47
C PRO A 126 -25.04 15.83 16.91
N PRO A 127 -24.58 17.00 16.44
CA PRO A 127 -23.28 17.52 16.87
C PRO A 127 -23.16 17.61 18.38
N LEU A 128 -21.98 17.37 18.94
CA LEU A 128 -21.71 17.41 20.36
C LEU A 128 -22.21 18.71 21.06
N ILE A 129 -22.12 19.82 20.35
CA ILE A 129 -22.60 21.13 20.84
C ILE A 129 -24.11 21.09 21.09
N ALA A 130 -24.90 20.47 20.21
CA ALA A 130 -26.35 20.33 20.39
C ALA A 130 -26.69 19.42 21.58
N GLN A 131 -25.88 18.43 21.88
CA GLN A 131 -26.07 17.56 23.05
C GLN A 131 -25.78 18.27 24.37
N ILE A 132 -24.85 19.21 24.39
CA ILE A 132 -24.51 20.00 25.59
C ILE A 132 -25.55 21.06 25.85
N THR A 133 -26.16 21.64 24.81
CA THR A 133 -27.17 22.71 24.95
C THR A 133 -28.59 22.19 25.20
N SER A 134 -28.86 20.90 25.03
CA SER A 134 -30.16 20.27 25.27
C SER A 134 -30.27 19.63 26.67
N GLY A 135 -29.39 19.98 27.60
CA GLY A 135 -29.52 19.59 29.00
C GLY A 135 -30.76 20.20 29.68
N PRO A 136 -31.27 19.54 30.73
CA PRO A 136 -32.49 20.03 31.43
C PRO A 136 -32.33 21.41 32.04
#